data_ae2d0c34b721fc72ce333b9024b3f4f3
#
_entry.id   ae2d0c34b721fc72ce333b9024b3f4f3
#
_cell.length_a   1.000
_cell.length_b   1.000
_cell.length_c   1.000
_cell.angle_alpha   90.00
_cell.angle_beta   90.00
_cell.angle_gamma   90.00
#
_symmetry.space_group_name_H-M   'P 1'
#
loop_
_entity.id
_entity.type
_entity.pdbx_description
1 polymer ?
#
loop_
_entity_poly.entity_id
_entity_poly.type
_entity_poly.pdbx_seq_one_letter_code
_entity_poly.pdbx_strand_id
1 'polypeptide(L)'
;MWETGKTSQIATEMRRYNLAVLGISETHWTQAGQKRLATGEMLLYSGHEKENAPHTQGVALMLSKVARNALVGWESHGSRIIKASFKTKKEGILMNIIQCYAPTNDSNDDIKDQFYERLQSVIEKCPRNDLTILMGDLNAKVGIDNTVYEDIMGRHGLGERNENGERFANLCAFNKLVIGGTIFPHKRIHKATWISPDHTTANQIDHIYINKKLRRTMEDVTSRRRADITSDHHLVVANLKLKLKKNWTTGQSALQRFNTAFLRDTDRLMNSR
;
A
#
# COMPACT_ATOMS: atom_id res chain seq x y z
N MET A 1 -4.66 13.65 16.16
CA MET A 1 -5.97 12.95 16.18
C MET A 1 -6.64 13.19 14.83
N TRP A 2 -6.75 12.19 13.99
CA TRP A 2 -7.51 12.32 12.76
C TRP A 2 -8.97 12.55 13.14
N GLU A 3 -9.47 13.70 12.80
CA GLU A 3 -10.83 14.12 13.10
C GLU A 3 -11.81 13.12 12.45
N THR A 4 -12.86 12.80 13.17
CA THR A 4 -13.95 11.91 12.69
C THR A 4 -14.48 12.35 11.31
N GLY A 5 -14.39 13.66 11.00
CA GLY A 5 -14.75 14.25 9.72
C GLY A 5 -13.89 13.77 8.54
N LYS A 6 -12.56 13.73 8.67
CA LYS A 6 -11.66 13.29 7.58
C LYS A 6 -11.87 11.83 7.19
N THR A 7 -12.07 10.94 8.17
CA THR A 7 -12.33 9.52 7.89
C THR A 7 -13.64 9.33 7.11
N SER A 8 -14.68 10.08 7.43
CA SER A 8 -15.97 10.05 6.70
C SER A 8 -15.84 10.61 5.29
N GLN A 9 -15.07 11.68 5.10
CA GLN A 9 -14.77 12.26 3.79
C GLN A 9 -14.01 11.27 2.90
N ILE A 10 -12.97 10.62 3.43
CA ILE A 10 -12.21 9.57 2.72
C ILE A 10 -13.13 8.41 2.32
N ALA A 11 -14.03 7.97 3.21
CA ALA A 11 -14.99 6.91 2.90
C ALA A 11 -15.97 7.34 1.79
N THR A 12 -16.32 8.62 1.72
CA THR A 12 -17.15 9.19 0.64
C THR A 12 -16.41 9.16 -0.69
N GLU A 13 -15.16 9.61 -0.73
CA GLU A 13 -14.33 9.55 -1.94
C GLU A 13 -14.05 8.10 -2.38
N MET A 14 -13.82 7.19 -1.44
CA MET A 14 -13.69 5.76 -1.73
C MET A 14 -14.92 5.22 -2.49
N ARG A 15 -16.14 5.59 -2.06
CA ARG A 15 -17.39 5.22 -2.75
C ARG A 15 -17.53 5.91 -4.10
N ARG A 16 -17.22 7.20 -4.18
CA ARG A 16 -17.28 8.00 -5.41
C ARG A 16 -16.44 7.41 -6.54
N TYR A 17 -15.24 6.95 -6.21
CA TYR A 17 -14.33 6.30 -7.16
C TYR A 17 -14.50 4.77 -7.24
N ASN A 18 -15.50 4.21 -6.54
CA ASN A 18 -15.79 2.76 -6.50
C ASN A 18 -14.56 1.91 -6.14
N LEU A 19 -13.77 2.37 -5.18
CA LEU A 19 -12.55 1.68 -4.76
C LEU A 19 -12.89 0.50 -3.87
N ALA A 20 -12.24 -0.65 -4.11
CA ALA A 20 -12.35 -1.82 -3.24
C ALA A 20 -11.49 -1.68 -1.99
N VAL A 21 -10.26 -1.19 -2.15
CA VAL A 21 -9.27 -0.94 -1.09
C VAL A 21 -8.63 0.42 -1.36
N LEU A 22 -8.45 1.22 -0.32
CA LEU A 22 -7.76 2.50 -0.36
C LEU A 22 -6.63 2.49 0.67
N GLY A 23 -5.40 2.70 0.22
CA GLY A 23 -4.23 2.95 1.07
C GLY A 23 -4.16 4.41 1.48
N ILE A 24 -3.76 4.64 2.71
CA ILE A 24 -3.64 5.98 3.29
C ILE A 24 -2.29 6.05 4.00
N SER A 25 -1.51 7.07 3.68
CA SER A 25 -0.25 7.41 4.36
C SER A 25 -0.48 8.57 5.34
N GLU A 26 0.47 8.83 6.23
CA GLU A 26 0.48 9.96 7.16
C GLU A 26 -0.78 10.05 8.05
N THR A 27 -1.23 8.91 8.57
CA THR A 27 -2.45 8.90 9.39
C THR A 27 -2.26 9.52 10.77
N HIS A 28 -1.01 9.70 11.22
CA HIS A 28 -0.64 10.23 12.54
C HIS A 28 -1.27 9.47 13.73
N TRP A 29 -1.73 8.25 13.52
CA TRP A 29 -2.26 7.41 14.60
C TRP A 29 -1.13 6.71 15.35
N THR A 30 -1.39 6.46 16.62
CA THR A 30 -0.58 5.58 17.46
C THR A 30 -1.21 4.20 17.52
N GLN A 31 -0.40 3.19 17.82
CA GLN A 31 -0.79 1.79 17.90
C GLN A 31 -1.28 1.20 16.56
N ALA A 32 -1.67 -0.05 16.60
CA ALA A 32 -2.26 -0.74 15.46
C ALA A 32 -3.64 -1.27 15.86
N GLY A 33 -4.59 -1.21 14.93
CA GLY A 33 -5.95 -1.63 15.22
C GLY A 33 -6.84 -1.68 14.00
N GLN A 34 -8.11 -1.96 14.27
CA GLN A 34 -9.14 -1.96 13.23
C GLN A 34 -10.43 -1.33 13.76
N LYS A 35 -11.15 -0.63 12.89
CA LYS A 35 -12.42 0.03 13.22
C LYS A 35 -13.41 -0.13 12.07
N ARG A 36 -14.62 -0.53 12.37
CA ARG A 36 -15.72 -0.52 11.40
C ARG A 36 -16.42 0.84 11.44
N LEU A 37 -16.59 1.46 10.28
CA LEU A 37 -17.34 2.72 10.17
C LEU A 37 -18.85 2.44 10.16
N ALA A 38 -19.64 3.44 10.57
CA ALA A 38 -21.10 3.35 10.55
C ALA A 38 -21.66 3.09 9.15
N THR A 39 -20.99 3.60 8.12
CA THR A 39 -21.30 3.41 6.69
C THR A 39 -20.95 2.01 6.17
N GLY A 40 -20.21 1.21 6.97
CA GLY A 40 -19.94 -0.21 6.73
C GLY A 40 -18.57 -0.53 6.18
N GLU A 41 -17.75 0.45 5.84
CA GLU A 41 -16.32 0.26 5.51
C GLU A 41 -15.56 -0.22 6.76
N MET A 42 -14.42 -0.88 6.53
CA MET A 42 -13.48 -1.30 7.58
C MET A 42 -12.19 -0.52 7.42
N LEU A 43 -11.69 0.05 8.49
CA LEU A 43 -10.41 0.70 8.57
C LEU A 43 -9.44 -0.19 9.35
N LEU A 44 -8.30 -0.52 8.74
CA LEU A 44 -7.16 -1.19 9.35
C LEU A 44 -6.06 -0.13 9.45
N TYR A 45 -5.40 0.00 10.59
CA TYR A 45 -4.37 1.04 10.77
C TYR A 45 -3.18 0.54 11.56
N SER A 46 -2.04 1.16 11.30
CA SER A 46 -0.77 0.90 11.95
C SER A 46 -0.04 2.23 12.17
N GLY A 47 0.34 2.49 13.40
CA GLY A 47 1.06 3.68 13.83
C GLY A 47 2.21 3.33 14.77
N HIS A 48 2.73 4.31 15.47
CA HIS A 48 3.76 4.06 16.48
C HIS A 48 3.28 3.11 17.56
N GLU A 49 4.14 2.20 18.03
CA GLU A 49 3.80 1.22 19.06
C GLU A 49 3.51 1.87 20.42
N LYS A 50 4.21 2.96 20.74
CA LYS A 50 4.02 3.69 22.00
C LYS A 50 2.92 4.75 21.84
N GLU A 51 1.99 4.79 22.80
CA GLU A 51 0.88 5.73 22.81
C GLU A 51 1.34 7.21 22.85
N ASN A 52 2.42 7.48 23.53
CA ASN A 52 3.01 8.83 23.66
C ASN A 52 4.09 9.13 22.58
N ALA A 53 4.18 8.33 21.52
CA ALA A 53 5.10 8.59 20.43
C ALA A 53 4.70 9.82 19.63
N PRO A 54 5.65 10.51 18.95
CA PRO A 54 5.31 11.60 18.06
C PRO A 54 4.32 11.16 16.98
N HIS A 55 3.27 11.94 16.74
CA HIS A 55 2.27 11.70 15.69
C HIS A 55 2.83 12.08 14.31
N THR A 56 3.91 11.45 13.87
CA THR A 56 4.65 11.81 12.64
C THR A 56 4.55 10.77 11.54
N GLN A 57 3.98 9.59 11.85
CA GLN A 57 3.92 8.46 10.93
C GLN A 57 2.56 7.79 11.06
N GLY A 58 2.31 6.84 10.19
CA GLY A 58 1.14 5.99 10.26
C GLY A 58 0.62 5.66 8.87
N VAL A 59 0.13 4.44 8.72
CA VAL A 59 -0.48 3.93 7.48
C VAL A 59 -1.80 3.27 7.78
N ALA A 60 -2.71 3.27 6.81
CA ALA A 60 -3.97 2.58 6.94
C ALA A 60 -4.45 1.98 5.61
N LEU A 61 -5.33 1.00 5.73
CA LEU A 61 -6.12 0.44 4.63
C LEU A 61 -7.60 0.63 4.95
N MET A 62 -8.32 1.34 4.10
CA MET A 62 -9.76 1.39 4.15
C MET A 62 -10.34 0.39 3.15
N LEU A 63 -11.22 -0.48 3.63
CA LEU A 63 -11.81 -1.58 2.88
C LEU A 63 -13.28 -1.32 2.62
N SER A 64 -13.73 -1.47 1.38
CA SER A 64 -15.15 -1.52 1.06
C SER A 64 -15.82 -2.73 1.72
N LYS A 65 -17.15 -2.75 1.76
CA LYS A 65 -17.92 -3.92 2.25
C LYS A 65 -17.51 -5.22 1.54
N VAL A 66 -17.23 -5.14 0.24
CA VAL A 66 -16.83 -6.31 -0.58
C VAL A 66 -15.42 -6.78 -0.18
N ALA A 67 -14.46 -5.86 -0.08
CA ALA A 67 -13.09 -6.19 0.32
C ALA A 67 -13.04 -6.71 1.76
N ARG A 68 -13.76 -6.07 2.69
CA ARG A 68 -13.89 -6.54 4.08
C ARG A 68 -14.38 -8.00 4.15
N ASN A 69 -15.39 -8.36 3.36
CA ASN A 69 -15.94 -9.73 3.36
C ASN A 69 -14.97 -10.77 2.73
N ALA A 70 -14.00 -10.32 1.96
CA ALA A 70 -12.94 -11.17 1.38
C ALA A 70 -11.68 -11.20 2.25
N LEU A 71 -11.59 -10.36 3.30
CA LEU A 71 -10.41 -10.28 4.15
C LEU A 71 -10.18 -11.62 4.86
N VAL A 72 -8.94 -12.12 4.78
CA VAL A 72 -8.45 -13.31 5.49
C VAL A 72 -7.80 -12.91 6.80
N GLY A 73 -6.94 -11.88 6.75
CA GLY A 73 -6.23 -11.36 7.89
C GLY A 73 -5.37 -10.16 7.51
N TRP A 74 -4.80 -9.50 8.51
CA TRP A 74 -3.90 -8.38 8.30
C TRP A 74 -2.83 -8.33 9.39
N GLU A 75 -1.72 -7.67 9.08
CA GLU A 75 -0.54 -7.56 9.92
C GLU A 75 -0.02 -6.12 9.92
N SER A 76 0.36 -5.63 11.12
CA SER A 76 1.12 -4.40 11.28
C SER A 76 2.62 -4.75 11.30
N HIS A 77 3.41 -4.05 10.51
CA HIS A 77 4.87 -4.18 10.48
C HIS A 77 5.54 -2.85 10.87
N GLY A 78 5.17 -2.33 12.04
CA GLY A 78 5.56 -1.02 12.56
C GLY A 78 4.73 0.11 11.97
N SER A 79 5.11 1.35 12.26
CA SER A 79 4.31 2.54 11.93
C SER A 79 4.21 2.86 10.44
N ARG A 80 5.03 2.24 9.59
CA ARG A 80 5.16 2.59 8.17
C ARG A 80 4.67 1.54 7.19
N ILE A 81 4.32 0.33 7.66
CA ILE A 81 3.94 -0.78 6.79
C ILE A 81 2.77 -1.56 7.40
N ILE A 82 1.74 -1.79 6.59
CA ILE A 82 0.61 -2.66 6.91
C ILE A 82 0.34 -3.60 5.73
N LYS A 83 0.06 -4.86 6.02
CA LYS A 83 -0.29 -5.87 5.03
C LYS A 83 -1.66 -6.44 5.32
N ALA A 84 -2.46 -6.66 4.27
CA ALA A 84 -3.74 -7.37 4.34
C ALA A 84 -3.85 -8.41 3.23
N SER A 85 -4.41 -9.57 3.56
CA SER A 85 -4.58 -10.70 2.64
C SER A 85 -6.06 -10.97 2.39
N PHE A 86 -6.43 -11.18 1.12
CA PHE A 86 -7.81 -11.31 0.68
C PHE A 86 -8.01 -12.60 -0.14
N LYS A 87 -9.18 -13.22 0.02
CA LYS A 87 -9.61 -14.31 -0.86
C LYS A 87 -9.92 -13.77 -2.25
N THR A 88 -9.46 -14.49 -3.28
CA THR A 88 -9.81 -14.22 -4.67
C THR A 88 -10.84 -15.22 -5.19
N LYS A 89 -11.41 -14.97 -6.39
CA LYS A 89 -12.29 -15.95 -7.03
C LYS A 89 -11.55 -17.22 -7.44
N LYS A 90 -10.24 -17.15 -7.64
CA LYS A 90 -9.41 -18.29 -7.98
C LYS A 90 -9.02 -19.01 -6.69
N GLU A 91 -9.45 -20.26 -6.56
CA GLU A 91 -9.14 -21.07 -5.41
C GLU A 91 -7.61 -21.28 -5.25
N GLY A 92 -7.12 -21.27 -4.00
CA GLY A 92 -5.70 -21.42 -3.70
C GLY A 92 -4.81 -20.21 -4.00
N ILE A 93 -5.38 -19.05 -4.46
CA ILE A 93 -4.64 -17.82 -4.69
C ILE A 93 -5.22 -16.71 -3.80
N LEU A 94 -4.38 -16.11 -2.97
CA LEU A 94 -4.71 -14.91 -2.21
C LEU A 94 -4.26 -13.64 -2.97
N MET A 95 -4.83 -12.52 -2.58
CA MET A 95 -4.34 -11.20 -2.94
C MET A 95 -3.78 -10.55 -1.68
N ASN A 96 -2.47 -10.28 -1.68
CA ASN A 96 -1.77 -9.58 -0.61
C ASN A 96 -1.62 -8.12 -1.02
N ILE A 97 -2.13 -7.19 -0.20
CA ILE A 97 -1.97 -5.76 -0.37
C ILE A 97 -1.07 -5.26 0.75
N ILE A 98 0.03 -4.62 0.38
CA ILE A 98 0.99 -3.98 1.29
C ILE A 98 0.87 -2.47 1.07
N GLN A 99 0.46 -1.74 2.10
CA GLN A 99 0.50 -0.27 2.11
C GLN A 99 1.71 0.18 2.90
N CYS A 100 2.47 1.12 2.35
CA CYS A 100 3.64 1.65 3.01
C CYS A 100 3.77 3.18 2.89
N TYR A 101 4.54 3.75 3.82
CA TYR A 101 4.95 5.15 3.86
C TYR A 101 6.44 5.22 4.11
N ALA A 102 7.22 5.46 3.06
CA ALA A 102 8.68 5.50 3.15
C ALA A 102 9.18 6.78 3.85
N PRO A 103 10.39 6.74 4.44
CA PRO A 103 11.08 7.96 4.84
C PRO A 103 11.26 8.90 3.65
N THR A 104 11.32 10.21 3.91
CA THR A 104 11.63 11.21 2.88
C THR A 104 13.02 11.01 2.30
N ASN A 105 13.28 11.55 1.12
CA ASN A 105 14.59 11.43 0.47
C ASN A 105 15.73 12.00 1.33
N ASP A 106 15.43 13.03 2.12
CA ASP A 106 16.40 13.72 3.00
C ASP A 106 16.55 13.07 4.38
N SER A 107 15.84 11.97 4.63
CA SER A 107 15.98 11.19 5.87
C SER A 107 17.38 10.54 5.94
N ASN A 108 17.84 10.28 7.16
CA ASN A 108 19.08 9.54 7.40
C ASN A 108 19.05 8.16 6.71
N ASP A 109 20.20 7.74 6.17
CA ASP A 109 20.34 6.48 5.44
C ASP A 109 20.00 5.25 6.28
N ASP A 110 20.38 5.22 7.57
CA ASP A 110 20.03 4.12 8.47
C ASP A 110 18.51 3.94 8.60
N ILE A 111 17.75 5.04 8.62
CA ILE A 111 16.29 5.01 8.69
C ILE A 111 15.70 4.47 7.37
N LYS A 112 16.27 4.89 6.24
CA LYS A 112 15.89 4.40 4.91
C LYS A 112 16.21 2.91 4.79
N ASP A 113 17.40 2.48 5.17
CA ASP A 113 17.83 1.09 5.10
C ASP A 113 16.94 0.18 5.97
N GLN A 114 16.68 0.55 7.23
CA GLN A 114 15.78 -0.18 8.12
C GLN A 114 14.36 -0.31 7.52
N PHE A 115 13.86 0.74 6.85
CA PHE A 115 12.56 0.69 6.18
C PHE A 115 12.57 -0.30 5.02
N TYR A 116 13.58 -0.24 4.14
CA TYR A 116 13.67 -1.10 2.97
C TYR A 116 13.93 -2.57 3.35
N GLU A 117 14.75 -2.86 4.37
CA GLU A 117 14.95 -4.20 4.92
C GLU A 117 13.65 -4.79 5.47
N ARG A 118 12.89 -3.98 6.23
CA ARG A 118 11.59 -4.40 6.75
C ARG A 118 10.60 -4.65 5.63
N LEU A 119 10.52 -3.77 4.64
CA LEU A 119 9.65 -3.93 3.48
C LEU A 119 10.01 -5.18 2.67
N GLN A 120 11.31 -5.45 2.45
CA GLN A 120 11.81 -6.67 1.83
C GLN A 120 11.34 -7.91 2.58
N SER A 121 11.49 -7.93 3.90
CA SER A 121 11.05 -9.05 4.75
C SER A 121 9.54 -9.31 4.66
N VAL A 122 8.72 -8.26 4.49
CA VAL A 122 7.27 -8.40 4.31
C VAL A 122 6.92 -8.97 2.94
N ILE A 123 7.60 -8.52 1.87
CA ILE A 123 7.40 -8.99 0.51
C ILE A 123 7.79 -10.47 0.39
N GLU A 124 8.92 -10.89 0.96
CA GLU A 124 9.42 -12.28 0.92
C GLU A 124 8.45 -13.29 1.56
N LYS A 125 7.68 -12.87 2.56
CA LYS A 125 6.65 -13.69 3.20
C LYS A 125 5.39 -13.87 2.34
N CYS A 126 5.25 -13.12 1.25
CA CYS A 126 4.15 -13.30 0.32
C CYS A 126 4.44 -14.47 -0.63
N PRO A 127 3.56 -15.50 -0.71
CA PRO A 127 3.77 -16.62 -1.61
C PRO A 127 3.89 -16.16 -3.07
N ARG A 128 4.85 -16.70 -3.81
CA ARG A 128 5.13 -16.31 -5.22
C ARG A 128 3.96 -16.56 -6.18
N ASN A 129 3.02 -17.39 -5.81
CA ASN A 129 1.84 -17.71 -6.61
C ASN A 129 0.65 -16.77 -6.30
N ASP A 130 0.71 -16.06 -5.19
CA ASP A 130 -0.31 -15.09 -4.82
C ASP A 130 -0.16 -13.79 -5.61
N LEU A 131 -1.25 -13.05 -5.71
CA LEU A 131 -1.21 -11.70 -6.23
C LEU A 131 -0.70 -10.76 -5.15
N THR A 132 0.50 -10.22 -5.34
CA THR A 132 1.08 -9.22 -4.43
C THR A 132 0.99 -7.84 -5.06
N ILE A 133 0.36 -6.92 -4.34
CA ILE A 133 0.26 -5.49 -4.67
C ILE A 133 0.94 -4.73 -3.55
N LEU A 134 1.94 -3.93 -3.90
CA LEU A 134 2.54 -2.96 -3.01
C LEU A 134 2.09 -1.56 -3.44
N MET A 135 1.65 -0.74 -2.53
CA MET A 135 1.21 0.63 -2.80
C MET A 135 1.57 1.57 -1.65
N GLY A 136 1.63 2.85 -1.94
CA GLY A 136 1.84 3.88 -0.93
C GLY A 136 2.67 5.06 -1.41
N ASP A 137 2.94 5.94 -0.48
CA ASP A 137 3.90 7.02 -0.65
C ASP A 137 5.31 6.47 -0.36
N LEU A 138 6.10 6.37 -1.41
CA LEU A 138 7.48 5.87 -1.36
C LEU A 138 8.50 6.99 -1.25
N ASN A 139 8.07 8.25 -1.34
CA ASN A 139 8.98 9.39 -1.46
C ASN A 139 10.05 9.17 -2.55
N ALA A 140 9.70 8.35 -3.55
CA ALA A 140 10.59 7.79 -4.57
C ALA A 140 10.23 8.30 -5.96
N LYS A 141 11.05 9.15 -6.54
CA LYS A 141 10.96 9.49 -7.97
C LYS A 141 11.69 8.41 -8.74
N VAL A 142 10.96 7.58 -9.50
CA VAL A 142 11.59 6.49 -10.28
C VAL A 142 12.08 6.96 -11.66
N GLY A 143 11.59 8.11 -12.13
CA GLY A 143 12.03 8.75 -13.36
C GLY A 143 11.49 8.10 -14.63
N ILE A 144 11.95 8.64 -15.79
CA ILE A 144 11.60 8.17 -17.13
C ILE A 144 12.62 7.14 -17.63
N ASP A 145 13.88 7.29 -17.22
CA ASP A 145 14.96 6.39 -17.63
C ASP A 145 14.77 5.02 -16.98
N ASN A 146 14.51 4.01 -17.81
CA ASN A 146 14.35 2.63 -17.40
C ASN A 146 15.54 1.75 -17.75
N THR A 147 16.69 2.32 -18.15
CA THR A 147 17.91 1.57 -18.42
C THR A 147 18.25 0.68 -17.23
N VAL A 148 18.58 -0.59 -17.45
CA VAL A 148 18.77 -1.69 -16.48
C VAL A 148 17.49 -2.14 -15.74
N TYR A 149 16.38 -1.43 -15.88
CA TYR A 149 15.11 -1.73 -15.19
C TYR A 149 13.95 -2.02 -16.14
N GLU A 150 14.23 -2.31 -17.44
CA GLU A 150 13.23 -2.52 -18.48
C GLU A 150 12.23 -3.63 -18.13
N ASP A 151 12.67 -4.59 -17.31
CA ASP A 151 11.88 -5.71 -16.83
C ASP A 151 10.78 -5.33 -15.83
N ILE A 152 10.95 -4.20 -15.13
CA ILE A 152 10.09 -3.77 -14.03
C ILE A 152 9.47 -2.39 -14.23
N MET A 153 10.03 -1.58 -15.11
CA MET A 153 9.53 -0.23 -15.43
C MET A 153 9.32 -0.04 -16.93
N GLY A 154 8.23 0.71 -17.27
CA GLY A 154 8.03 1.26 -18.61
C GLY A 154 8.71 2.63 -18.76
N ARG A 155 8.52 3.25 -19.94
CA ARG A 155 9.09 4.58 -20.30
C ARG A 155 8.14 5.75 -20.01
N HIS A 156 7.09 5.52 -19.22
CA HIS A 156 6.04 6.52 -18.96
C HIS A 156 6.09 7.09 -17.54
N GLY A 157 7.23 7.03 -16.86
CA GLY A 157 7.46 7.71 -15.58
C GLY A 157 7.45 9.23 -15.70
N LEU A 158 7.75 9.93 -14.60
CA LEU A 158 7.80 11.38 -14.53
C LEU A 158 9.14 11.85 -13.94
N GLY A 159 9.82 12.76 -14.63
CA GLY A 159 11.03 13.43 -14.16
C GLY A 159 12.27 12.53 -14.09
N GLU A 160 13.19 12.88 -13.22
CA GLU A 160 14.44 12.18 -12.97
C GLU A 160 14.35 11.33 -11.69
N ARG A 161 15.18 10.29 -11.61
CA ARG A 161 15.26 9.40 -10.48
C ARG A 161 16.00 10.07 -9.32
N ASN A 162 15.46 9.97 -8.09
CA ASN A 162 16.16 10.35 -6.87
C ASN A 162 16.72 9.12 -6.15
N GLU A 163 17.41 9.31 -5.04
CA GLU A 163 18.02 8.24 -4.27
C GLU A 163 16.99 7.21 -3.77
N ASN A 164 15.87 7.64 -3.20
CA ASN A 164 14.78 6.74 -2.83
C ASN A 164 14.25 5.99 -4.06
N GLY A 165 14.18 6.64 -5.23
CA GLY A 165 13.78 6.03 -6.48
C GLY A 165 14.73 4.92 -6.93
N GLU A 166 16.04 5.09 -6.71
CA GLU A 166 17.05 4.07 -6.99
C GLU A 166 16.90 2.88 -6.04
N ARG A 167 16.86 3.14 -4.71
CA ARG A 167 16.63 2.10 -3.69
C ARG A 167 15.37 1.30 -3.98
N PHE A 168 14.32 2.01 -4.40
CA PHE A 168 13.05 1.40 -4.69
C PHE A 168 13.05 0.59 -6.01
N ALA A 169 13.68 1.09 -7.06
CA ALA A 169 13.84 0.33 -8.32
C ALA A 169 14.64 -0.96 -8.08
N ASN A 170 15.70 -0.91 -7.27
CA ASN A 170 16.47 -2.09 -6.86
C ASN A 170 15.62 -3.11 -6.10
N LEU A 171 14.79 -2.67 -5.13
CA LEU A 171 13.83 -3.53 -4.43
C LEU A 171 12.85 -4.20 -5.40
N CYS A 172 12.33 -3.44 -6.37
CA CYS A 172 11.41 -3.95 -7.37
C CYS A 172 12.07 -4.96 -8.30
N ALA A 173 13.30 -4.71 -8.76
CA ALA A 173 14.06 -5.62 -9.60
C ALA A 173 14.32 -6.95 -8.89
N PHE A 174 14.79 -6.91 -7.65
CA PHE A 174 15.07 -8.09 -6.84
C PHE A 174 13.80 -8.95 -6.62
N ASN A 175 12.68 -8.32 -6.29
CA ASN A 175 11.42 -9.02 -6.01
C ASN A 175 10.54 -9.28 -7.23
N LYS A 176 10.98 -8.89 -8.43
CA LYS A 176 10.21 -9.01 -9.68
C LYS A 176 8.84 -8.33 -9.57
N LEU A 177 8.83 -7.11 -9.02
CA LEU A 177 7.67 -6.22 -8.95
C LEU A 177 7.70 -5.24 -10.11
N VAL A 178 6.57 -4.96 -10.70
CA VAL A 178 6.44 -4.04 -11.84
C VAL A 178 5.79 -2.73 -11.40
N ILE A 179 6.42 -1.60 -11.73
CA ILE A 179 6.01 -0.25 -11.34
C ILE A 179 4.87 0.22 -12.24
N GLY A 180 3.63 0.16 -11.76
CA GLY A 180 2.42 0.41 -12.55
C GLY A 180 2.37 1.80 -13.20
N GLY A 181 2.73 2.85 -12.45
CA GLY A 181 2.69 4.23 -12.93
C GLY A 181 3.64 4.56 -14.10
N THR A 182 4.58 3.67 -14.41
CA THR A 182 5.54 3.82 -15.51
C THR A 182 5.14 3.10 -16.79
N ILE A 183 4.09 2.24 -16.73
CA ILE A 183 3.72 1.34 -17.84
C ILE A 183 2.76 2.02 -18.81
N PHE A 184 1.81 2.79 -18.27
CA PHE A 184 0.68 3.31 -19.04
C PHE A 184 0.97 4.73 -19.58
N PRO A 185 0.67 5.01 -20.86
CA PRO A 185 0.88 6.31 -21.46
C PRO A 185 -0.20 7.30 -21.02
N HIS A 186 0.09 8.14 -20.04
CA HIS A 186 -0.79 9.20 -19.57
C HIS A 186 -0.15 10.59 -19.74
N LYS A 187 -0.97 11.63 -19.83
CA LYS A 187 -0.52 13.01 -19.75
C LYS A 187 0.11 13.29 -18.37
N ARG A 188 1.06 14.22 -18.30
CA ARG A 188 1.74 14.60 -17.04
C ARG A 188 0.77 14.86 -15.88
N ILE A 189 -0.35 15.53 -16.15
CA ILE A 189 -1.39 15.82 -15.15
C ILE A 189 -2.05 14.60 -14.53
N HIS A 190 -1.96 13.43 -15.15
CA HIS A 190 -2.49 12.14 -14.68
C HIS A 190 -1.41 11.21 -14.14
N LYS A 191 -0.17 11.70 -14.03
CA LYS A 191 0.98 10.97 -13.47
C LYS A 191 1.49 11.58 -12.19
N ALA A 192 1.48 12.93 -12.09
CA ALA A 192 1.86 13.63 -10.86
C ALA A 192 0.96 13.20 -9.71
N THR A 193 1.58 12.81 -8.61
CA THR A 193 0.89 12.35 -7.40
C THR A 193 1.02 13.32 -6.24
N TRP A 194 2.01 14.19 -6.27
CA TRP A 194 2.25 15.24 -5.28
C TRP A 194 2.52 16.58 -5.97
N ILE A 195 2.05 17.66 -5.37
CA ILE A 195 2.30 19.02 -5.82
C ILE A 195 2.82 19.84 -4.65
N SER A 196 3.93 20.56 -4.88
CA SER A 196 4.48 21.46 -3.86
C SER A 196 3.45 22.53 -3.42
N PRO A 197 3.51 22.99 -2.16
CA PRO A 197 2.58 24.00 -1.65
C PRO A 197 2.54 25.31 -2.46
N ASP A 198 3.65 25.67 -3.11
CA ASP A 198 3.78 26.81 -4.02
C ASP A 198 3.31 26.51 -5.46
N HIS A 199 2.83 25.30 -5.71
CA HIS A 199 2.36 24.80 -7.02
C HIS A 199 3.41 24.83 -8.16
N THR A 200 4.70 25.03 -7.85
CA THR A 200 5.77 25.09 -8.86
C THR A 200 6.27 23.72 -9.28
N THR A 201 6.20 22.75 -8.35
CA THR A 201 6.76 21.41 -8.56
C THR A 201 5.67 20.35 -8.52
N ALA A 202 5.71 19.41 -9.46
CA ALA A 202 4.81 18.26 -9.52
C ALA A 202 5.64 16.98 -9.70
N ASN A 203 5.56 16.08 -8.72
CA ASN A 203 6.33 14.83 -8.66
C ASN A 203 5.41 13.60 -8.69
N GLN A 204 5.99 12.45 -9.06
CA GLN A 204 5.38 11.14 -8.95
C GLN A 204 6.15 10.36 -7.88
N ILE A 205 5.62 10.31 -6.67
CA ILE A 205 6.24 9.71 -5.48
C ILE A 205 5.36 8.63 -4.84
N ASP A 206 4.07 8.65 -5.15
CA ASP A 206 3.13 7.58 -4.78
C ASP A 206 3.02 6.60 -5.94
N HIS A 207 3.10 5.33 -5.62
CA HIS A 207 3.15 4.30 -6.63
C HIS A 207 2.29 3.08 -6.27
N ILE A 208 1.90 2.31 -7.29
CA ILE A 208 1.26 1.01 -7.16
C ILE A 208 2.04 0.00 -7.98
N TYR A 209 2.37 -1.14 -7.37
CA TYR A 209 3.19 -2.20 -7.94
C TYR A 209 2.45 -3.53 -7.91
N ILE A 210 2.85 -4.41 -8.81
CA ILE A 210 2.29 -5.75 -8.91
C ILE A 210 3.40 -6.74 -9.26
N ASN A 211 3.32 -7.97 -8.75
CA ASN A 211 4.28 -8.98 -9.14
C ASN A 211 4.25 -9.27 -10.66
N LYS A 212 5.42 -9.34 -11.29
CA LYS A 212 5.63 -9.43 -12.75
C LYS A 212 4.81 -10.55 -13.39
N LYS A 213 4.71 -11.71 -12.71
CA LYS A 213 3.93 -12.87 -13.18
C LYS A 213 2.46 -12.52 -13.45
N LEU A 214 1.88 -11.61 -12.67
CA LEU A 214 0.48 -11.21 -12.73
C LEU A 214 0.28 -9.78 -13.28
N ARG A 215 1.31 -9.20 -13.90
CA ARG A 215 1.27 -7.83 -14.46
C ARG A 215 0.04 -7.56 -15.32
N ARG A 216 -0.39 -8.56 -16.12
CA ARG A 216 -1.57 -8.44 -17.01
C ARG A 216 -2.89 -8.21 -16.26
N THR A 217 -2.92 -8.42 -14.93
CA THR A 217 -4.08 -8.11 -14.09
C THR A 217 -4.27 -6.60 -13.93
N MET A 218 -3.20 -5.82 -14.02
CA MET A 218 -3.24 -4.35 -13.95
C MET A 218 -3.55 -3.79 -15.34
N GLU A 219 -4.72 -3.14 -15.46
CA GLU A 219 -5.24 -2.59 -16.72
C GLU A 219 -4.89 -1.11 -16.88
N ASP A 220 -4.79 -0.36 -15.78
CA ASP A 220 -4.42 1.06 -15.78
C ASP A 220 -3.93 1.52 -14.41
N VAL A 221 -3.09 2.58 -14.38
CA VAL A 221 -2.70 3.33 -13.16
C VAL A 221 -2.66 4.81 -13.50
N THR A 222 -3.43 5.61 -12.77
CA THR A 222 -3.56 7.06 -13.04
C THR A 222 -3.80 7.84 -11.76
N SER A 223 -3.35 9.11 -11.71
CA SER A 223 -3.68 10.02 -10.61
C SER A 223 -5.00 10.77 -10.87
N ARG A 224 -5.75 11.07 -9.80
CA ARG A 224 -7.04 11.78 -9.81
C ARG A 224 -6.93 13.04 -8.95
N ARG A 225 -6.84 14.21 -9.59
CA ARG A 225 -6.67 15.51 -8.94
C ARG A 225 -7.92 16.05 -8.21
N ARG A 226 -9.09 15.45 -8.44
CA ARG A 226 -10.39 15.93 -7.95
C ARG A 226 -10.91 15.12 -6.75
N ALA A 227 -10.06 14.34 -6.07
CA ALA A 227 -10.44 13.78 -4.79
C ALA A 227 -10.52 14.93 -3.79
N ASP A 228 -11.71 15.12 -3.20
CA ASP A 228 -12.01 16.20 -2.27
C ASP A 228 -11.50 15.84 -0.86
N ILE A 229 -10.18 15.63 -0.78
CA ILE A 229 -9.46 15.45 0.47
C ILE A 229 -8.40 16.54 0.50
N THR A 230 -8.45 17.40 1.51
CA THR A 230 -7.45 18.47 1.69
C THR A 230 -6.08 17.84 1.89
N SER A 231 -5.35 17.64 0.79
CA SER A 231 -4.02 17.02 0.73
C SER A 231 -3.27 17.57 -0.46
N ASP A 232 -1.96 17.71 -0.33
CA ASP A 232 -1.01 18.00 -1.42
C ASP A 232 -0.74 16.76 -2.30
N HIS A 233 -1.17 15.56 -1.85
CA HIS A 233 -1.16 14.34 -2.62
C HIS A 233 -2.46 14.12 -3.40
N HIS A 234 -2.34 13.57 -4.60
CA HIS A 234 -3.46 13.15 -5.42
C HIS A 234 -3.77 11.68 -5.22
N LEU A 235 -5.05 11.32 -5.33
CA LEU A 235 -5.48 9.94 -5.30
C LEU A 235 -4.90 9.16 -6.50
N VAL A 236 -4.12 8.12 -6.24
CA VAL A 236 -3.64 7.18 -7.27
C VAL A 236 -4.59 6.00 -7.37
N VAL A 237 -5.08 5.72 -8.56
CA VAL A 237 -6.05 4.65 -8.82
C VAL A 237 -5.45 3.63 -9.78
N ALA A 238 -5.47 2.35 -9.38
CA ALA A 238 -5.18 1.23 -10.26
C ALA A 238 -6.45 0.46 -10.61
N ASN A 239 -6.65 0.19 -11.89
CA ASN A 239 -7.70 -0.71 -12.37
C ASN A 239 -7.15 -2.13 -12.47
N LEU A 240 -7.75 -3.05 -11.71
CA LEU A 240 -7.35 -4.44 -11.66
C LEU A 240 -8.47 -5.35 -12.16
N LYS A 241 -8.15 -6.28 -13.05
CA LYS A 241 -9.11 -7.27 -13.56
C LYS A 241 -9.19 -8.50 -12.66
N LEU A 242 -9.27 -8.28 -11.35
CA LEU A 242 -9.41 -9.33 -10.35
C LEU A 242 -10.72 -9.16 -9.58
N LYS A 243 -11.49 -10.26 -9.45
CA LYS A 243 -12.74 -10.26 -8.70
C LYS A 243 -12.52 -10.95 -7.35
N LEU A 244 -12.76 -10.24 -6.25
CA LEU A 244 -12.74 -10.79 -4.90
C LEU A 244 -13.90 -11.77 -4.68
N LYS A 245 -13.68 -12.85 -3.91
CA LYS A 245 -14.75 -13.74 -3.46
C LYS A 245 -15.68 -13.00 -2.49
N LYS A 246 -16.99 -13.07 -2.73
CA LYS A 246 -17.98 -12.72 -1.71
C LYS A 246 -18.10 -13.89 -0.76
N ASN A 247 -17.81 -13.72 0.52
CA ASN A 247 -18.19 -14.70 1.53
C ASN A 247 -19.64 -14.43 1.96
N TRP A 248 -20.50 -15.39 1.75
CA TRP A 248 -21.85 -15.44 2.33
C TRP A 248 -21.73 -16.05 3.73
N THR A 249 -21.23 -15.30 4.70
CA THR A 249 -21.27 -15.73 6.10
C THR A 249 -22.37 -14.96 6.81
N THR A 250 -23.43 -15.68 7.15
CA THR A 250 -24.44 -15.29 8.13
C THR A 250 -23.88 -15.48 9.55
N GLY A 251 -22.72 -14.96 9.85
CA GLY A 251 -22.10 -15.08 11.17
C GLY A 251 -21.00 -14.05 11.35
N GLN A 252 -20.92 -13.46 12.53
CA GLN A 252 -19.78 -12.65 12.95
C GLN A 252 -18.55 -13.56 13.08
N SER A 253 -17.82 -13.79 11.99
CA SER A 253 -16.49 -14.37 12.13
C SER A 253 -15.56 -13.31 12.70
N ALA A 254 -15.07 -13.54 13.92
CA ALA A 254 -14.00 -12.74 14.49
C ALA A 254 -12.85 -12.71 13.49
N LEU A 255 -12.47 -11.50 13.06
CA LEU A 255 -11.29 -11.31 12.21
C LEU A 255 -10.07 -11.66 13.05
N GLN A 256 -9.43 -12.78 12.75
CA GLN A 256 -8.20 -13.18 13.42
C GLN A 256 -7.09 -12.21 13.02
N ARG A 257 -6.57 -11.51 14.00
CA ARG A 257 -5.31 -10.76 13.89
C ARG A 257 -4.19 -11.80 13.89
N PHE A 258 -3.29 -11.77 12.90
CA PHE A 258 -2.07 -12.55 12.98
C PHE A 258 -1.22 -12.02 14.15
N ASN A 259 -1.13 -12.84 15.20
CA ASN A 259 -0.38 -12.46 16.39
C ASN A 259 1.11 -12.76 16.16
N THR A 260 1.89 -11.72 15.89
CA THR A 260 3.34 -11.84 15.74
C THR A 260 4.05 -12.30 17.02
N ALA A 261 3.39 -12.25 18.20
CA ALA A 261 3.93 -12.79 19.45
C ALA A 261 4.14 -14.32 19.39
N PHE A 262 3.42 -15.05 18.53
CA PHE A 262 3.63 -16.48 18.34
C PHE A 262 4.97 -16.85 17.66
N LEU A 263 5.61 -15.90 16.98
CA LEU A 263 6.92 -16.13 16.33
C LEU A 263 8.10 -15.90 17.28
N ARG A 264 7.85 -15.43 18.50
CA ARG A 264 8.90 -15.24 19.54
C ARG A 264 9.10 -16.47 20.45
N ASP A 265 8.22 -17.45 20.37
CA ASP A 265 8.29 -18.66 21.22
C ASP A 265 8.97 -19.81 20.43
N THR A 266 10.30 -19.74 20.34
CA THR A 266 11.14 -20.76 19.70
C THR A 266 11.08 -22.13 20.39
N ASP A 267 10.57 -22.21 21.62
CA ASP A 267 10.54 -23.44 22.41
C ASP A 267 9.35 -24.36 22.07
N ARG A 268 8.33 -23.89 21.35
CA ARG A 268 7.19 -24.72 20.92
C ARG A 268 7.35 -25.39 19.56
N LEU A 269 8.33 -24.98 18.75
CA LEU A 269 8.58 -25.58 17.42
C LEU A 269 9.41 -26.88 17.48
N MET A 270 9.97 -27.25 18.62
CA MET A 270 10.79 -28.44 18.78
C MET A 270 10.04 -29.69 19.29
N ASN A 271 8.78 -29.58 19.69
CA ASN A 271 8.02 -30.68 20.31
C ASN A 271 6.87 -31.27 19.48
N SER A 272 6.85 -31.04 18.17
CA SER A 272 5.93 -31.73 17.25
C SER A 272 6.71 -32.44 16.16
N ARG A 273 7.34 -33.55 16.51
CA ARG A 273 7.73 -34.63 15.61
C ARG A 273 6.95 -35.88 15.96
#